data_b07ff7503d7f6c7b676dfc6ea8a432d5
#
_entry.id   b07ff7503d7f6c7b676dfc6ea8a432d5
#
_cell.length_a   1.000
_cell.length_b   1.000
_cell.length_c   1.000
_cell.angle_alpha   90.00
_cell.angle_beta   90.00
_cell.angle_gamma   90.00
#
_symmetry.space_group_name_H-M   'P 1'
#
loop_
_entity.id
_entity.type
_entity.pdbx_description
1 polymer ?
#
loop_
_entity_poly.entity_id
_entity_poly.type
_entity_poly.pdbx_seq_one_letter_code
_entity_poly.pdbx_strand_id
1 'polypeptide(L)'
;MNRFFIVLIFAFSLSSLLGIQATEGKWIAPSDANHPNTWMTFRKDIILPKRPEKAVAQIAVDSKYWLWINGQLAVFEGGVKRGPTPKDTYYDEVDLAPFLQKGKNQIAILVWYFGKEGFSHKSSGQAGLLFNLESRKFVLGSDETWLCRIHPAYGSADAPYPNFRLPESNIRFDARKDMTGWQTTECPETLGFSNALVLGTWGEAPYNYCCPLKLKRA
;
A
#
# COMPACT_ATOMS: atom_id res chain seq x y z
N MET A 1 -43.56 33.36 -53.15
CA MET A 1 -43.19 31.96 -52.83
C MET A 1 -41.94 31.98 -51.95
N ASN A 2 -42.13 32.10 -50.62
CA ASN A 2 -41.02 32.13 -49.68
C ASN A 2 -40.77 30.72 -49.16
N ARG A 3 -39.60 30.19 -49.42
CA ARG A 3 -39.14 28.91 -48.82
C ARG A 3 -38.37 29.21 -47.53
N PHE A 4 -38.98 28.86 -46.41
CA PHE A 4 -38.31 28.83 -45.13
C PHE A 4 -37.41 27.57 -45.06
N PHE A 5 -36.10 27.74 -44.92
CA PHE A 5 -35.18 26.67 -44.54
C PHE A 5 -35.12 26.58 -43.01
N ILE A 6 -35.63 25.46 -42.47
CA ILE A 6 -35.46 25.13 -41.08
C ILE A 6 -34.09 24.43 -40.92
N VAL A 7 -33.16 25.10 -40.26
CA VAL A 7 -31.88 24.51 -39.88
C VAL A 7 -32.06 23.83 -38.55
N LEU A 8 -32.11 22.50 -38.54
CA LEU A 8 -32.09 21.70 -37.31
C LEU A 8 -30.65 21.70 -36.77
N ILE A 9 -30.40 22.43 -35.69
CA ILE A 9 -29.17 22.36 -34.93
C ILE A 9 -29.24 21.12 -34.00
N PHE A 10 -28.54 20.05 -34.38
CA PHE A 10 -28.29 18.91 -33.46
C PHE A 10 -27.26 19.35 -32.44
N ALA A 11 -27.73 19.67 -31.22
CA ALA A 11 -26.84 19.84 -30.09
C ALA A 11 -26.34 18.45 -29.67
N PHE A 12 -25.13 18.10 -30.08
CA PHE A 12 -24.39 16.97 -29.52
C PHE A 12 -24.00 17.34 -28.08
N SER A 13 -24.73 16.83 -27.12
CA SER A 13 -24.32 16.85 -25.73
C SER A 13 -23.12 15.91 -25.58
N LEU A 14 -21.93 16.51 -25.55
CA LEU A 14 -20.68 15.83 -25.20
C LEU A 14 -20.77 15.48 -23.71
N SER A 15 -21.33 14.32 -23.42
CA SER A 15 -21.21 13.72 -22.08
C SER A 15 -19.73 13.44 -21.86
N SER A 16 -19.07 14.30 -21.09
CA SER A 16 -17.75 14.05 -20.57
C SER A 16 -17.80 12.77 -19.75
N LEU A 17 -17.45 11.65 -20.37
CA LEU A 17 -16.96 10.49 -19.64
C LEU A 17 -15.74 10.97 -18.86
N LEU A 18 -15.93 11.29 -17.59
CA LEU A 18 -14.85 11.34 -16.60
C LEU A 18 -14.32 9.90 -16.52
N GLY A 19 -13.42 9.57 -17.44
CA GLY A 19 -12.57 8.40 -17.29
C GLY A 19 -11.81 8.58 -16.00
N ILE A 20 -12.06 7.73 -15.03
CA ILE A 20 -11.18 7.58 -13.86
C ILE A 20 -9.83 7.25 -14.46
N GLN A 21 -8.92 8.24 -14.49
CA GLN A 21 -7.54 7.97 -14.85
C GLN A 21 -7.02 6.98 -13.81
N ALA A 22 -6.58 5.82 -14.30
CA ALA A 22 -5.88 4.84 -13.50
C ALA A 22 -4.63 5.52 -12.93
N THR A 23 -4.65 5.92 -11.67
CA THR A 23 -3.47 6.47 -11.02
C THR A 23 -2.61 5.31 -10.60
N GLU A 24 -1.44 5.17 -11.23
CA GLU A 24 -0.40 4.28 -10.72
C GLU A 24 -0.08 4.65 -9.27
N GLY A 25 0.10 3.62 -8.44
CA GLY A 25 0.48 3.82 -7.04
C GLY A 25 1.82 4.55 -6.95
N LYS A 26 1.93 5.44 -5.98
CA LYS A 26 3.16 6.14 -5.61
C LYS A 26 3.76 5.50 -4.38
N TRP A 27 5.08 5.56 -4.23
CA TRP A 27 5.74 5.24 -2.97
C TRP A 27 5.37 6.25 -1.90
N ILE A 28 4.90 5.74 -0.76
CA ILE A 28 4.44 6.57 0.35
C ILE A 28 5.04 6.11 1.68
N ALA A 29 5.22 7.06 2.61
CA ALA A 29 5.65 6.80 3.99
C ALA A 29 5.12 7.85 4.97
N PRO A 30 5.12 7.57 6.30
CA PRO A 30 5.07 8.61 7.33
C PRO A 30 6.30 9.52 7.28
N SER A 31 6.20 10.75 7.77
CA SER A 31 7.28 11.75 7.73
C SER A 31 8.57 11.29 8.43
N ASP A 32 8.46 10.52 9.50
CA ASP A 32 9.58 10.08 10.34
C ASP A 32 9.92 8.58 10.19
N ALA A 33 9.66 7.99 9.04
CA ALA A 33 9.72 6.55 8.86
C ALA A 33 11.14 5.99 8.64
N ASN A 34 12.13 6.84 8.31
CA ASN A 34 13.41 6.38 7.77
C ASN A 34 14.47 6.05 8.84
N HIS A 35 14.04 5.35 9.91
CA HIS A 35 14.92 4.84 10.96
C HIS A 35 14.93 3.30 10.95
N PRO A 36 16.06 2.65 11.27
CA PRO A 36 16.08 1.19 11.39
C PRO A 36 15.05 0.67 12.38
N ASN A 37 14.49 -0.49 12.08
CA ASN A 37 13.46 -1.16 12.88
C ASN A 37 12.18 -0.32 13.07
N THR A 38 11.76 0.41 12.04
CA THR A 38 10.52 1.20 12.06
C THR A 38 9.32 0.37 11.60
N TRP A 39 8.24 0.49 12.36
CA TRP A 39 6.96 -0.15 12.06
C TRP A 39 5.94 0.91 11.68
N MET A 40 5.44 0.82 10.45
CA MET A 40 4.54 1.81 9.86
C MET A 40 3.18 1.19 9.60
N THR A 41 2.12 1.93 9.90
CA THR A 41 0.75 1.55 9.55
C THR A 41 0.23 2.45 8.45
N PHE A 42 -0.48 1.86 7.50
CA PHE A 42 -1.14 2.55 6.41
C PHE A 42 -2.60 2.14 6.34
N ARG A 43 -3.47 3.09 6.00
CA ARG A 43 -4.91 2.88 5.89
C ARG A 43 -5.48 3.58 4.68
N LYS A 44 -6.45 2.92 4.05
CA LYS A 44 -7.29 3.52 3.01
C LYS A 44 -8.71 2.97 3.10
N ASP A 45 -9.66 3.88 3.24
CA ASP A 45 -11.08 3.54 3.11
C ASP A 45 -11.52 3.72 1.66
N ILE A 46 -12.30 2.77 1.16
CA ILE A 46 -12.88 2.81 -0.18
C ILE A 46 -14.35 2.40 -0.13
N ILE A 47 -15.14 2.90 -1.07
CA ILE A 47 -16.55 2.52 -1.23
C ILE A 47 -16.74 1.85 -2.58
N LEU A 48 -17.17 0.59 -2.57
CA LEU A 48 -17.41 -0.18 -3.78
C LEU A 48 -18.92 -0.32 -4.04
N PRO A 49 -19.40 -0.01 -5.25
CA PRO A 49 -20.82 -0.15 -5.60
C PRO A 49 -21.26 -1.62 -5.62
N LYS A 50 -20.32 -2.55 -5.83
CA LYS A 50 -20.51 -3.99 -5.76
C LYS A 50 -19.17 -4.68 -5.46
N ARG A 51 -19.24 -5.92 -4.93
CA ARG A 51 -18.07 -6.77 -4.77
C ARG A 51 -17.46 -7.07 -6.16
N PRO A 52 -16.14 -6.89 -6.35
CA PRO A 52 -15.48 -7.28 -7.60
C PRO A 52 -15.33 -8.81 -7.70
N GLU A 53 -15.36 -9.34 -8.91
CA GLU A 53 -15.06 -10.75 -9.17
C GLU A 53 -13.55 -11.05 -9.10
N LYS A 54 -12.75 -10.06 -9.48
CA LYS A 54 -11.29 -10.07 -9.41
C LYS A 54 -10.79 -8.68 -9.08
N ALA A 55 -9.80 -8.60 -8.17
CA ALA A 55 -9.16 -7.36 -7.76
C ALA A 55 -7.72 -7.66 -7.34
N VAL A 56 -6.77 -7.48 -8.26
CA VAL A 56 -5.37 -7.82 -8.04
C VAL A 56 -4.63 -6.62 -7.50
N ALA A 57 -4.05 -6.77 -6.31
CA ALA A 57 -3.14 -5.80 -5.72
C ALA A 57 -1.69 -6.14 -6.05
N GLN A 58 -0.93 -5.14 -6.46
CA GLN A 58 0.53 -5.16 -6.56
C GLN A 58 1.08 -4.40 -5.37
N ILE A 59 1.89 -5.06 -4.54
CA ILE A 59 2.33 -4.52 -3.26
C ILE A 59 3.84 -4.66 -3.16
N ALA A 60 4.52 -3.53 -3.01
CA ALA A 60 5.95 -3.47 -2.76
C ALA A 60 6.25 -2.68 -1.50
N VAL A 61 7.20 -3.14 -0.72
CA VAL A 61 7.66 -2.50 0.52
C VAL A 61 9.16 -2.65 0.71
N ASP A 62 9.75 -1.79 1.48
CA ASP A 62 10.98 -2.08 2.19
C ASP A 62 10.62 -2.09 3.68
N SER A 63 10.51 -3.24 4.35
CA SER A 63 11.04 -4.57 4.02
C SER A 63 9.95 -5.66 3.99
N LYS A 64 9.18 -5.83 5.08
CA LYS A 64 8.11 -6.82 5.28
C LYS A 64 6.76 -6.13 5.46
N TYR A 65 5.66 -6.83 5.12
CA TYR A 65 4.33 -6.30 5.40
C TYR A 65 3.30 -7.38 5.79
N TRP A 66 2.26 -6.92 6.48
CA TRP A 66 1.02 -7.65 6.74
C TRP A 66 -0.13 -6.82 6.19
N LEU A 67 -1.12 -7.47 5.57
CA LEU A 67 -2.27 -6.81 4.97
C LEU A 67 -3.56 -7.35 5.55
N TRP A 68 -4.44 -6.44 5.98
CA TRP A 68 -5.81 -6.73 6.37
C TRP A 68 -6.78 -6.00 5.44
N ILE A 69 -7.89 -6.66 5.13
CA ILE A 69 -9.04 -6.06 4.47
C ILE A 69 -10.24 -6.24 5.41
N ASN A 70 -10.88 -5.15 5.81
CA ASN A 70 -12.02 -5.17 6.74
C ASN A 70 -11.72 -5.90 8.08
N GLY A 71 -10.49 -5.80 8.57
CA GLY A 71 -10.04 -6.50 9.77
C GLY A 71 -9.63 -7.96 9.55
N GLN A 72 -9.87 -8.53 8.37
CA GLN A 72 -9.46 -9.90 8.04
C GLN A 72 -8.06 -9.92 7.45
N LEU A 73 -7.17 -10.76 8.01
CA LEU A 73 -5.80 -10.92 7.52
C LEU A 73 -5.80 -11.56 6.12
N ALA A 74 -5.33 -10.81 5.12
CA ALA A 74 -5.23 -11.25 3.73
C ALA A 74 -3.82 -11.70 3.36
N VAL A 75 -2.78 -11.08 3.93
CA VAL A 75 -1.37 -11.46 3.72
C VAL A 75 -0.66 -11.48 5.07
N PHE A 76 0.00 -12.61 5.35
CA PHE A 76 0.90 -12.77 6.47
C PHE A 76 2.35 -12.82 5.95
N GLU A 77 3.17 -11.83 6.32
CA GLU A 77 4.58 -11.72 5.93
C GLU A 77 4.83 -11.70 4.42
N GLY A 78 4.33 -10.66 3.74
CA GLY A 78 4.70 -10.36 2.36
C GLY A 78 5.98 -9.52 2.26
N GLY A 79 6.50 -9.36 1.03
CA GLY A 79 7.70 -8.58 0.74
C GLY A 79 9.00 -9.33 1.05
N VAL A 80 9.82 -8.81 1.93
CA VAL A 80 11.11 -9.33 2.43
C VAL A 80 12.26 -9.16 1.46
N LYS A 81 12.12 -9.56 0.20
CA LYS A 81 13.22 -9.52 -0.76
C LYS A 81 13.03 -8.37 -1.73
N ARG A 82 14.10 -7.61 -1.93
CA ARG A 82 14.19 -6.62 -2.99
C ARG A 82 14.56 -7.27 -4.32
N GLY A 83 14.38 -6.54 -5.39
CA GLY A 83 14.52 -6.98 -6.76
C GLY A 83 15.85 -7.64 -7.13
N PRO A 84 16.06 -7.94 -8.43
CA PRO A 84 17.23 -8.66 -8.91
C PRO A 84 18.54 -7.88 -8.73
N THR A 85 18.46 -6.58 -8.55
CA THR A 85 19.60 -5.71 -8.21
C THR A 85 19.33 -5.00 -6.87
N PRO A 86 20.36 -4.41 -6.22
CA PRO A 86 20.16 -3.62 -4.99
C PRO A 86 19.23 -2.43 -5.15
N LYS A 87 19.04 -1.95 -6.38
CA LYS A 87 18.19 -0.78 -6.68
C LYS A 87 16.78 -1.14 -7.08
N ASP A 88 16.51 -2.39 -7.47
CA ASP A 88 15.21 -2.83 -7.91
C ASP A 88 14.43 -3.44 -6.75
N THR A 89 13.11 -3.44 -6.85
CA THR A 89 12.20 -3.97 -5.83
C THR A 89 11.26 -4.99 -6.45
N TYR A 90 11.01 -6.10 -5.74
CA TYR A 90 9.95 -7.02 -6.09
C TYR A 90 8.62 -6.54 -5.52
N TYR A 91 7.53 -6.84 -6.22
CA TYR A 91 6.19 -6.70 -5.69
C TYR A 91 5.46 -8.05 -5.67
N ASP A 92 4.58 -8.21 -4.68
CA ASP A 92 3.66 -9.33 -4.60
C ASP A 92 2.40 -9.04 -5.39
N GLU A 93 1.80 -10.05 -6.04
CA GLU A 93 0.47 -9.98 -6.63
C GLU A 93 -0.52 -10.77 -5.78
N VAL A 94 -1.54 -10.10 -5.27
CA VAL A 94 -2.54 -10.69 -4.37
C VAL A 94 -3.94 -10.39 -4.87
N ASP A 95 -4.78 -11.41 -5.08
CA ASP A 95 -6.20 -11.19 -5.38
C ASP A 95 -6.97 -10.89 -4.10
N LEU A 96 -7.43 -9.65 -3.97
CA LEU A 96 -8.18 -9.17 -2.81
C LEU A 96 -9.70 -9.33 -2.95
N ALA A 97 -10.22 -9.78 -4.10
CA ALA A 97 -11.66 -9.93 -4.32
C ALA A 97 -12.37 -10.80 -3.25
N PRO A 98 -11.73 -11.89 -2.70
CA PRO A 98 -12.35 -12.68 -1.64
C PRO A 98 -12.66 -11.88 -0.35
N PHE A 99 -11.88 -10.84 -0.06
CA PHE A 99 -11.95 -10.04 1.18
C PHE A 99 -12.77 -8.75 1.02
N LEU A 100 -13.02 -8.32 -0.24
CA LEU A 100 -13.77 -7.10 -0.55
C LEU A 100 -15.29 -7.35 -0.55
N GLN A 101 -16.06 -6.33 -0.18
CA GLN A 101 -17.52 -6.37 -0.13
C GLN A 101 -18.15 -5.16 -0.83
N LYS A 102 -19.44 -5.20 -1.08
CA LYS A 102 -20.21 -4.01 -1.48
C LYS A 102 -20.25 -3.02 -0.32
N GLY A 103 -20.16 -1.72 -0.63
CA GLY A 103 -20.16 -0.66 0.37
C GLY A 103 -18.76 -0.32 0.86
N LYS A 104 -18.65 0.06 2.14
CA LYS A 104 -17.40 0.48 2.75
C LYS A 104 -16.45 -0.71 2.90
N ASN A 105 -15.21 -0.51 2.49
CA ASN A 105 -14.09 -1.41 2.73
C ASN A 105 -12.92 -0.63 3.29
N GLN A 106 -12.14 -1.29 4.10
CA GLN A 106 -10.94 -0.73 4.70
C GLN A 106 -9.73 -1.61 4.37
N ILE A 107 -8.72 -0.99 3.81
CA ILE A 107 -7.41 -1.58 3.54
C ILE A 107 -6.48 -1.11 4.65
N ALA A 108 -5.83 -2.04 5.36
CA ALA A 108 -4.87 -1.74 6.41
C ALA A 108 -3.58 -2.53 6.18
N ILE A 109 -2.43 -1.85 6.20
CA ILE A 109 -1.13 -2.46 5.94
C ILE A 109 -0.17 -2.07 7.07
N LEU A 110 0.44 -3.07 7.69
CA LEU A 110 1.57 -2.89 8.59
C LEU A 110 2.84 -3.17 7.81
N VAL A 111 3.78 -2.23 7.80
CA VAL A 111 5.09 -2.39 7.15
C VAL A 111 6.17 -2.33 8.21
N TRP A 112 7.06 -3.30 8.21
CA TRP A 112 8.26 -3.32 9.03
C TRP A 112 9.49 -3.02 8.17
N TYR A 113 10.05 -1.84 8.35
CA TYR A 113 11.29 -1.41 7.73
C TYR A 113 12.48 -1.83 8.59
N PHE A 114 13.36 -2.69 8.05
CA PHE A 114 14.54 -3.13 8.76
C PHE A 114 15.61 -2.03 8.86
N GLY A 115 15.75 -1.25 7.79
CA GLY A 115 16.68 -0.12 7.72
C GLY A 115 18.16 -0.53 7.75
N LYS A 116 18.44 -1.81 7.53
CA LYS A 116 19.80 -2.36 7.45
C LYS A 116 19.85 -3.52 6.46
N GLU A 117 21.02 -3.79 5.98
CA GLU A 117 21.29 -4.94 5.12
C GLU A 117 21.49 -6.21 5.93
N GLY A 118 21.14 -7.34 5.35
CA GLY A 118 21.39 -8.68 5.84
C GLY A 118 21.93 -9.59 4.74
N PHE A 119 22.17 -10.84 5.06
CA PHE A 119 22.73 -11.80 4.10
C PHE A 119 21.79 -12.05 2.90
N SER A 120 20.49 -12.05 3.13
CA SER A 120 19.46 -12.32 2.11
C SER A 120 18.57 -11.11 1.78
N HIS A 121 18.89 -9.95 2.33
CA HIS A 121 18.09 -8.74 2.16
C HIS A 121 18.99 -7.55 1.87
N LYS A 122 18.60 -6.73 0.89
CA LYS A 122 19.23 -5.45 0.56
C LYS A 122 18.23 -4.32 0.79
N SER A 123 18.51 -3.46 1.74
CA SER A 123 17.71 -2.27 1.99
C SER A 123 17.88 -1.24 0.86
N SER A 124 16.79 -0.55 0.50
CA SER A 124 16.88 0.63 -0.38
C SER A 124 17.50 1.84 0.32
N GLY A 125 17.58 1.80 1.64
CA GLY A 125 17.92 2.95 2.47
C GLY A 125 16.72 3.88 2.74
N GLN A 126 15.52 3.51 2.27
CA GLN A 126 14.32 4.33 2.39
C GLN A 126 13.10 3.45 2.75
N ALA A 127 12.45 3.76 3.88
CA ALA A 127 11.20 3.13 4.27
C ALA A 127 10.08 3.52 3.31
N GLY A 128 9.19 2.58 2.95
CA GLY A 128 8.06 2.91 2.09
C GLY A 128 7.16 1.75 1.73
N LEU A 129 5.97 2.13 1.27
CA LEU A 129 4.93 1.28 0.70
C LEU A 129 4.56 1.79 -0.69
N LEU A 130 4.45 0.88 -1.65
CA LEU A 130 3.76 1.09 -2.92
C LEU A 130 2.62 0.07 -3.00
N PHE A 131 1.43 0.55 -3.29
CA PHE A 131 0.23 -0.26 -3.43
C PHE A 131 -0.52 0.14 -4.70
N ASN A 132 -0.88 -0.83 -5.52
CA ASN A 132 -1.69 -0.62 -6.70
C ASN A 132 -2.73 -1.74 -6.80
N LEU A 133 -4.02 -1.43 -6.76
CA LEU A 133 -5.12 -2.38 -6.83
C LEU A 133 -5.91 -2.15 -8.12
N GLU A 134 -5.95 -3.16 -8.96
CA GLU A 134 -6.65 -3.12 -10.24
C GLU A 134 -7.81 -4.11 -10.26
N SER A 135 -8.96 -3.64 -10.73
CA SER A 135 -10.11 -4.45 -11.10
C SER A 135 -10.68 -3.96 -12.44
N ARG A 136 -11.59 -4.72 -13.04
CA ARG A 136 -12.23 -4.32 -14.31
C ARG A 136 -12.95 -2.96 -14.25
N LYS A 137 -13.27 -2.45 -13.05
CA LYS A 137 -14.13 -1.28 -12.85
C LYS A 137 -13.49 -0.13 -12.09
N PHE A 138 -12.39 -0.36 -11.44
CA PHE A 138 -11.67 0.67 -10.69
C PHE A 138 -10.19 0.34 -10.58
N VAL A 139 -9.39 1.37 -10.40
CA VAL A 139 -7.98 1.30 -10.02
C VAL A 139 -7.80 2.16 -8.77
N LEU A 140 -6.99 1.70 -7.85
CA LEU A 140 -6.63 2.41 -6.63
C LEU A 140 -5.12 2.33 -6.45
N GLY A 141 -4.43 3.46 -6.51
CA GLY A 141 -3.01 3.59 -6.17
C GLY A 141 -2.79 4.13 -4.76
N SER A 142 -1.62 3.86 -4.20
CA SER A 142 -1.14 4.59 -3.02
C SER A 142 -0.77 6.02 -3.41
N ASP A 143 -1.19 6.98 -2.60
CA ASP A 143 -0.98 8.41 -2.80
C ASP A 143 -1.03 9.17 -1.46
N GLU A 144 -0.96 10.49 -1.51
CA GLU A 144 -1.04 11.39 -0.37
C GLU A 144 -2.36 11.34 0.39
N THR A 145 -3.40 10.71 -0.14
CA THR A 145 -4.71 10.55 0.52
C THR A 145 -4.79 9.31 1.41
N TRP A 146 -3.75 8.48 1.42
CA TRP A 146 -3.63 7.40 2.38
C TRP A 146 -3.27 7.97 3.75
N LEU A 147 -3.86 7.40 4.78
CA LEU A 147 -3.53 7.72 6.15
C LEU A 147 -2.40 6.80 6.64
N CYS A 148 -1.44 7.36 7.33
CA CYS A 148 -0.31 6.58 7.86
C CYS A 148 0.13 7.06 9.23
N ARG A 149 0.87 6.21 9.92
CA ARG A 149 1.47 6.49 11.23
C ARG A 149 2.57 5.48 11.55
N ILE A 150 3.57 5.90 12.31
CA ILE A 150 4.48 4.96 12.98
C ILE A 150 3.73 4.28 14.13
N HIS A 151 3.79 2.95 14.18
CA HIS A 151 3.14 2.15 15.21
C HIS A 151 3.90 2.25 16.53
N PRO A 152 3.32 2.83 17.58
CA PRO A 152 4.06 3.16 18.80
C PRO A 152 4.39 1.97 19.70
N ALA A 153 3.74 0.81 19.49
CA ALA A 153 3.94 -0.37 20.32
C ALA A 153 5.20 -1.16 20.00
N TYR A 154 5.72 -1.03 18.76
CA TYR A 154 6.91 -1.76 18.35
C TYR A 154 8.18 -0.98 18.62
N GLY A 155 9.23 -1.66 19.01
CA GLY A 155 10.55 -1.10 19.24
C GLY A 155 11.62 -2.19 19.27
N SER A 156 12.88 -1.79 19.43
CA SER A 156 13.98 -2.72 19.59
C SER A 156 14.00 -3.32 21.00
N ALA A 157 14.21 -4.63 21.08
CA ALA A 157 14.53 -5.28 22.33
C ALA A 157 16.01 -5.10 22.68
N ASP A 158 16.32 -5.30 23.96
CA ASP A 158 17.70 -5.33 24.44
C ASP A 158 18.43 -6.62 24.00
N ALA A 159 19.69 -6.80 24.43
CA ALA A 159 20.47 -8.00 24.19
C ALA A 159 19.71 -9.29 24.65
N PRO A 160 19.97 -10.45 23.99
CA PRO A 160 20.98 -10.67 22.97
C PRO A 160 20.56 -10.09 21.61
N TYR A 161 21.50 -9.47 20.92
CA TYR A 161 21.25 -8.96 19.57
C TYR A 161 21.13 -10.10 18.58
N PRO A 162 20.33 -9.95 17.50
CA PRO A 162 20.22 -10.96 16.46
C PRO A 162 21.58 -11.21 15.79
N ASN A 163 21.70 -12.39 15.18
CA ASN A 163 22.89 -12.73 14.40
C ASN A 163 23.11 -11.66 13.32
N PHE A 164 24.39 -11.25 13.12
CA PHE A 164 24.76 -10.23 12.13
C PHE A 164 24.29 -10.52 10.70
N ARG A 165 23.99 -11.78 10.39
CA ARG A 165 23.46 -12.20 9.08
C ARG A 165 21.99 -11.86 8.87
N LEU A 166 21.24 -11.61 9.96
CA LEU A 166 19.82 -11.29 9.90
C LEU A 166 19.62 -9.79 9.78
N PRO A 167 18.81 -9.33 8.82
CA PRO A 167 18.45 -7.92 8.73
C PRO A 167 17.43 -7.51 9.80
N GLU A 168 16.69 -8.47 10.35
CA GLU A 168 15.68 -8.25 11.37
C GLU A 168 16.32 -7.87 12.71
N SER A 169 15.72 -6.91 13.40
CA SER A 169 16.03 -6.60 14.79
C SER A 169 15.21 -7.46 15.74
N ASN A 170 15.70 -7.68 16.96
CA ASN A 170 14.83 -8.21 18.00
C ASN A 170 13.73 -7.20 18.31
N ILE A 171 12.50 -7.68 18.42
CA ILE A 171 11.30 -6.85 18.58
C ILE A 171 10.87 -6.84 20.04
N ARG A 172 10.65 -5.64 20.58
CA ARG A 172 9.90 -5.42 21.80
C ARG A 172 8.53 -4.90 21.41
N PHE A 173 7.47 -5.53 21.92
CA PHE A 173 6.09 -5.06 21.75
C PHE A 173 5.53 -4.62 23.11
N ASP A 174 5.12 -3.36 23.22
CA ASP A 174 4.44 -2.81 24.39
C ASP A 174 2.94 -2.74 24.14
N ALA A 175 2.19 -3.73 24.62
CA ALA A 175 0.76 -3.84 24.40
C ALA A 175 -0.06 -2.64 24.93
N ARG A 176 0.47 -1.86 25.87
CA ARG A 176 -0.19 -0.64 26.39
C ARG A 176 -0.24 0.48 25.35
N LYS A 177 0.62 0.41 24.33
CA LYS A 177 0.72 1.36 23.21
C LYS A 177 0.13 0.81 21.93
N ASP A 178 -0.52 -0.36 21.99
CA ASP A 178 -1.15 -0.94 20.82
C ASP A 178 -2.30 -0.07 20.31
N MET A 179 -2.45 -0.04 19.00
CA MET A 179 -3.49 0.72 18.31
C MET A 179 -4.68 -0.18 18.00
N THR A 180 -5.37 -0.66 19.03
CA THR A 180 -6.50 -1.58 18.88
C THR A 180 -7.53 -1.07 17.86
N GLY A 181 -7.95 -1.93 16.93
CA GLY A 181 -8.97 -1.63 15.93
C GLY A 181 -8.48 -0.84 14.72
N TRP A 182 -7.20 -0.51 14.63
CA TRP A 182 -6.68 0.25 13.49
C TRP A 182 -6.86 -0.49 12.14
N GLN A 183 -7.00 -1.82 12.14
CA GLN A 183 -7.20 -2.64 10.94
C GLN A 183 -8.66 -2.72 10.49
N THR A 184 -9.60 -2.12 11.23
CA THR A 184 -11.04 -2.26 10.97
C THR A 184 -11.67 -0.98 10.43
N THR A 185 -12.89 -1.09 9.91
CA THR A 185 -13.68 0.07 9.46
C THR A 185 -14.11 1.01 10.58
N GLU A 186 -13.97 0.58 11.84
CA GLU A 186 -14.36 1.31 13.06
C GLU A 186 -13.14 1.87 13.80
N CYS A 187 -12.06 2.18 13.06
CA CYS A 187 -10.84 2.74 13.63
C CYS A 187 -11.13 4.07 14.36
N PRO A 188 -10.71 4.18 15.62
CA PRO A 188 -10.87 5.43 16.36
C PRO A 188 -10.06 6.59 15.73
N GLU A 189 -10.67 7.76 15.56
CA GLU A 189 -9.98 8.97 15.09
C GLU A 189 -8.84 9.40 16.03
N THR A 190 -8.96 9.06 17.31
CA THR A 190 -7.97 9.36 18.35
C THR A 190 -6.61 8.68 18.13
N LEU A 191 -6.53 7.70 17.21
CA LEU A 191 -5.26 7.03 16.89
C LEU A 191 -4.25 7.93 16.16
N GLY A 192 -4.62 9.15 15.77
CA GLY A 192 -3.69 10.18 15.28
C GLY A 192 -2.97 9.82 13.99
N PHE A 193 -3.70 9.27 13.02
CA PHE A 193 -3.21 9.09 11.66
C PHE A 193 -3.11 10.43 10.93
N SER A 194 -2.13 10.56 10.05
CA SER A 194 -1.94 11.70 9.17
C SER A 194 -1.81 11.24 7.71
N ASN A 195 -1.92 12.18 6.79
CA ASN A 195 -1.70 11.91 5.38
C ASN A 195 -0.26 11.44 5.12
N ALA A 196 -0.12 10.50 4.19
CA ALA A 196 1.18 9.98 3.79
C ALA A 196 1.96 11.00 2.96
N LEU A 197 3.29 10.98 3.10
CA LEU A 197 4.19 11.67 2.19
C LEU A 197 4.42 10.82 0.95
N VAL A 198 4.36 11.44 -0.21
CA VAL A 198 4.77 10.85 -1.48
C VAL A 198 6.29 10.94 -1.59
N LEU A 199 6.95 9.80 -1.84
CA LEU A 199 8.41 9.69 -1.96
C LEU A 199 8.87 9.64 -3.42
N GLY A 200 8.02 9.18 -4.32
CA GLY A 200 8.31 9.02 -5.74
C GLY A 200 7.26 8.17 -6.44
N THR A 201 7.36 8.07 -7.76
CA THR A 201 6.47 7.26 -8.58
C THR A 201 7.07 5.86 -8.84
N TRP A 202 6.31 5.02 -9.51
CA TRP A 202 6.78 3.73 -9.99
C TRP A 202 7.99 3.92 -10.94
N GLY A 203 9.11 3.28 -10.62
CA GLY A 203 10.33 3.37 -11.45
C GLY A 203 11.29 4.49 -11.09
N GLU A 204 10.97 5.34 -10.11
CA GLU A 204 11.88 6.39 -9.62
C GLU A 204 12.74 5.91 -8.46
N ALA A 205 13.91 6.55 -8.31
CA ALA A 205 14.79 6.33 -7.16
C ALA A 205 14.03 6.71 -5.85
N PRO A 206 14.33 6.05 -4.71
CA PRO A 206 15.38 5.04 -4.49
C PRO A 206 14.97 3.61 -4.86
N TYR A 207 13.75 3.40 -5.28
CA TYR A 207 13.18 2.06 -5.47
C TYR A 207 13.28 1.56 -6.92
N ASN A 208 13.59 2.44 -7.87
CA ASN A 208 13.71 2.17 -9.30
C ASN A 208 12.57 1.27 -9.84
N TYR A 209 12.92 0.25 -10.61
CA TYR A 209 11.92 -0.63 -11.20
C TYR A 209 11.37 -1.64 -10.20
N CYS A 210 10.06 -1.78 -10.15
CA CYS A 210 9.37 -2.86 -9.46
C CYS A 210 9.16 -4.03 -10.42
N CYS A 211 9.58 -5.21 -10.00
CA CYS A 211 9.43 -6.45 -10.75
C CYS A 211 8.41 -7.38 -10.07
N PRO A 212 7.58 -8.12 -10.83
CA PRO A 212 6.72 -9.12 -10.23
C PRO A 212 7.54 -10.22 -9.57
N LEU A 213 7.23 -10.54 -8.31
CA LEU A 213 7.80 -11.69 -7.64
C LEU A 213 7.13 -12.94 -8.19
N LYS A 214 7.76 -13.60 -9.16
CA LYS A 214 7.30 -14.87 -9.71
C LYS A 214 7.58 -16.01 -8.71
N LEU A 215 6.94 -15.99 -7.57
CA LEU A 215 6.88 -17.17 -6.72
C LEU A 215 5.93 -18.16 -7.35
N LYS A 216 6.48 -19.26 -7.90
CA LYS A 216 5.68 -20.47 -8.11
C LYS A 216 5.31 -20.96 -6.72
N ARG A 217 4.09 -20.66 -6.27
CA ARG A 217 3.53 -21.39 -5.13
C ARG A 217 3.36 -22.85 -5.58
N ALA A 218 4.08 -23.74 -4.89
CA ALA A 218 3.91 -25.17 -5.04
C ALA A 218 2.53 -25.61 -4.55
#